data_08841e1200d85ce9636a920ea9ef2f4f
#
_entry.id   08841e1200d85ce9636a920ea9ef2f4f
#
_cell.length_a   1.000
_cell.length_b   1.000
_cell.length_c   1.000
_cell.angle_alpha   90.00
_cell.angle_beta   90.00
_cell.angle_gamma   90.00
#
_symmetry.space_group_name_H-M   'P 1'
#
loop_
_entity.id
_entity.type
_entity.pdbx_description
1 polymer ?
#
loop_
_entity_poly.entity_id
_entity_poly.type
_entity_poly.pdbx_seq_one_letter_code
_entity_poly.pdbx_strand_id
1 'polypeptide(L)' 'MTIADDIMDLMKRKRRLRLTARDISEILYWGDETYRQRVATACLMLHDQGSLARSGTGNAADPFTYRMHRGERSR' A
#
# COMPACT_ATOMS: atom_id res chain seq x y z
N MET A 1 11.85 6.16 11.23
CA MET A 1 10.59 5.92 10.49
C MET A 1 10.58 4.52 9.95
N THR A 2 9.42 3.94 9.86
CA THR A 2 9.28 2.57 9.38
C THR A 2 8.78 2.56 7.94
N ILE A 3 8.87 1.41 7.29
CA ILE A 3 8.32 1.24 5.94
C ILE A 3 6.81 1.52 5.97
N ALA A 4 6.11 1.08 7.01
CA ALA A 4 4.67 1.34 7.14
C ALA A 4 4.39 2.85 7.19
N ASP A 5 5.18 3.60 7.92
CA ASP A 5 5.03 5.05 8.00
C ASP A 5 5.24 5.70 6.64
N ASP A 6 6.24 5.26 5.90
CA ASP A 6 6.51 5.79 4.55
C ASP A 6 5.36 5.48 3.61
N ILE A 7 4.81 4.27 3.68
CA ILE A 7 3.67 3.89 2.85
C ILE A 7 2.45 4.76 3.18
N MET A 8 2.15 4.92 4.45
CA MET A 8 0.99 5.72 4.85
C MET A 8 1.15 7.18 4.43
N ASP A 9 2.35 7.71 4.54
CA ASP A 9 2.63 9.07 4.12
C ASP A 9 2.40 9.23 2.62
N LEU A 10 2.89 8.28 1.82
CA LEU A 10 2.67 8.29 0.38
C LEU A 10 1.17 8.20 0.06
N MET A 11 0.47 7.27 0.69
CA MET A 11 -0.94 7.05 0.40
C MET A 11 -1.80 8.26 0.81
N LYS A 12 -1.42 8.96 1.86
CA LYS A 12 -2.12 10.19 2.24
C LYS A 12 -1.95 11.27 1.19
N ARG A 13 -0.77 11.37 0.59
CA ARG A 13 -0.52 12.34 -0.47
C ARG A 13 -1.20 11.96 -1.78
N LYS A 14 -1.42 10.66 -2.01
CA LYS A 14 -2.01 10.12 -3.23
C LYS A 14 -3.35 9.45 -2.94
N ARG A 15 -4.21 10.11 -2.20
CA ARG A 15 -5.44 9.53 -1.68
C ARG A 15 -6.35 8.91 -2.73
N ARG A 16 -6.34 9.44 -3.93
CA ARG A 16 -7.24 8.98 -4.99
C ARG A 16 -6.65 7.85 -5.82
N LEU A 17 -5.37 7.55 -5.63
CA LEU A 17 -4.72 6.52 -6.42
C LEU A 17 -4.86 5.16 -5.77
N ARG A 18 -4.94 4.16 -6.62
CA ARG A 18 -4.83 2.77 -6.22
C ARG A 18 -3.48 2.30 -6.69
N LEU A 19 -2.67 1.80 -5.77
CA LEU A 19 -1.30 1.40 -6.07
C LEU A 19 -1.09 -0.04 -5.63
N THR A 20 -0.41 -0.82 -6.47
CA THR A 20 0.03 -2.16 -6.05
C THR A 20 1.21 -2.02 -5.11
N ALA A 21 1.53 -3.09 -4.38
CA ALA A 21 2.73 -3.10 -3.55
C ALA A 21 3.96 -2.82 -4.39
N ARG A 22 3.99 -3.33 -5.62
CA ARG A 22 5.08 -3.07 -6.55
C ARG A 22 5.20 -1.59 -6.89
N ASP A 23 4.07 -0.94 -7.19
CA ASP A 23 4.05 0.49 -7.47
C ASP A 23 4.58 1.29 -6.30
N ILE A 24 4.16 0.94 -5.09
CA ILE A 24 4.60 1.62 -3.88
C ILE A 24 6.10 1.44 -3.70
N SER A 25 6.60 0.22 -3.92
CA SER A 25 8.02 -0.06 -3.83
C SER A 25 8.82 0.76 -4.84
N GLU A 26 8.32 0.90 -6.06
CA GLU A 26 8.99 1.69 -7.08
C GLU A 26 9.03 3.17 -6.72
N ILE A 27 7.95 3.69 -6.19
CA ILE A 27 7.85 5.10 -5.83
C ILE A 27 8.74 5.43 -4.64
N LEU A 28 8.70 4.60 -3.60
CA LEU A 28 9.41 4.90 -2.36
C LEU A 28 10.87 4.47 -2.38
N TYR A 29 11.19 3.38 -3.08
CA TYR A 29 12.51 2.74 -3.00
C TYR A 29 13.08 2.41 -4.36
N TRP A 30 12.58 3.05 -5.41
CA TRP A 30 13.06 2.89 -6.79
C TRP A 30 13.06 1.45 -7.27
N GLY A 31 12.14 0.63 -6.74
CA GLY A 31 12.04 -0.76 -7.17
C GLY A 31 13.13 -1.67 -6.63
N ASP A 32 13.86 -1.25 -5.62
CA ASP A 32 14.91 -2.06 -5.02
C ASP A 32 14.31 -3.36 -4.48
N GLU A 33 14.84 -4.49 -4.94
CA GLU A 33 14.34 -5.80 -4.54
C GLU A 33 14.43 -6.05 -3.05
N THR A 34 15.39 -5.43 -2.38
CA THR A 34 15.56 -5.55 -0.94
C THR A 34 14.29 -5.12 -0.20
N TYR A 35 13.62 -4.11 -0.73
CA TYR A 35 12.42 -3.57 -0.08
C TYR A 35 11.11 -4.15 -0.59
N ARG A 36 11.14 -4.85 -1.72
CA ARG A 36 9.91 -5.33 -2.36
C ARG A 36 9.07 -6.19 -1.42
N GLN A 37 9.69 -7.18 -0.80
CA GLN A 37 8.99 -8.08 0.12
C GLN A 37 8.51 -7.34 1.37
N ARG A 38 9.33 -6.44 1.88
CA ARG A 38 8.99 -5.66 3.05
C ARG A 38 7.79 -4.75 2.81
N VAL A 39 7.75 -4.14 1.63
CA VAL A 39 6.61 -3.30 1.25
C VAL A 39 5.35 -4.14 1.14
N ALA A 40 5.42 -5.30 0.50
CA ALA A 40 4.27 -6.18 0.37
C ALA A 40 3.74 -6.59 1.75
N THR A 41 4.62 -6.98 2.65
CA THR A 41 4.24 -7.38 4.01
C THR A 41 3.61 -6.20 4.76
N ALA A 42 4.21 -5.02 4.64
CA ALA A 42 3.68 -3.83 5.32
C ALA A 42 2.30 -3.45 4.79
N CYS A 43 2.08 -3.56 3.48
CA CYS A 43 0.77 -3.30 2.90
C CYS A 43 -0.30 -4.24 3.44
N LEU A 44 0.04 -5.52 3.57
CA LEU A 44 -0.90 -6.49 4.16
C LEU A 44 -1.22 -6.13 5.60
N MET A 45 -0.21 -5.77 6.38
CA MET A 45 -0.42 -5.35 7.76
C MET A 45 -1.33 -4.14 7.86
N LEU A 46 -1.07 -3.14 7.03
CA LEU A 46 -1.86 -1.92 7.06
C LEU A 46 -3.30 -2.18 6.63
N HIS A 47 -3.50 -3.09 5.68
CA HIS A 47 -4.84 -3.52 5.31
C HIS A 47 -5.54 -4.23 6.47
N ASP A 48 -4.84 -5.16 7.13
CA ASP A 48 -5.41 -5.90 8.26
C ASP A 48 -5.77 -4.98 9.43
N GLN A 49 -5.01 -3.91 9.60
CA GLN A 49 -5.29 -2.91 10.63
C GLN A 49 -6.41 -1.95 10.26
N GLY A 50 -6.90 -2.02 9.03
CA GLY A 50 -7.95 -1.12 8.56
C GLY A 50 -7.44 0.23 8.06
N SER A 51 -6.13 0.40 7.97
CA SER A 51 -5.55 1.67 7.49
C SER A 51 -5.61 1.82 5.99
N LEU A 52 -5.55 0.70 5.25
CA LEU A 52 -5.65 0.71 3.79
C LEU A 52 -6.77 -0.21 3.34
N ALA A 53 -7.44 0.18 2.27
CA ALA A 53 -8.39 -0.68 1.58
C ALA A 53 -7.66 -1.43 0.47
N ARG A 54 -8.11 -2.64 0.17
CA ARG A 54 -7.50 -3.50 -0.84
C ARG A 54 -8.54 -3.94 -1.85
N SER A 55 -8.16 -3.97 -3.11
CA SER A 55 -9.01 -4.46 -4.20
C SER A 55 -8.21 -5.43 -5.06
N GLY A 56 -8.93 -6.24 -5.83
CA GLY A 56 -8.30 -7.21 -6.73
C GLY A 56 -8.31 -8.60 -6.16
N THR A 57 -7.98 -9.59 -7.00
CA THR A 57 -7.96 -10.99 -6.59
C THR A 57 -6.59 -11.46 -6.13
N GLY A 58 -5.55 -10.69 -6.43
CA GLY A 58 -4.19 -11.02 -6.01
C GLY A 58 -3.41 -11.87 -7.01
N ASN A 59 -3.96 -12.13 -8.20
CA ASN A 59 -3.24 -12.89 -9.22
C ASN A 59 -2.55 -11.93 -10.20
N ALA A 60 -1.78 -12.48 -11.14
CA ALA A 60 -0.98 -11.69 -12.06
C ALA A 60 -1.83 -10.79 -12.96
N ALA A 61 -3.04 -11.24 -13.33
CA ALA A 61 -3.91 -10.48 -14.19
C ALA A 61 -4.69 -9.40 -13.44
N ASP A 62 -4.86 -9.59 -12.13
CA ASP A 62 -5.64 -8.68 -11.29
C ASP A 62 -4.96 -8.58 -9.92
N PRO A 63 -3.79 -7.92 -9.85
CA PRO A 63 -3.05 -7.84 -8.59
C PRO A 63 -3.78 -6.99 -7.56
N PHE A 64 -3.47 -7.24 -6.29
CA PHE A 64 -4.01 -6.41 -5.22
C PHE A 64 -3.54 -4.98 -5.38
N THR A 65 -4.48 -4.05 -5.27
CA THR A 65 -4.18 -2.62 -5.21
C THR A 65 -4.63 -2.08 -3.86
N TYR A 66 -3.90 -1.10 -3.39
CA TYR A 66 -4.16 -0.49 -2.09
C TYR A 66 -4.51 0.99 -2.28
N ARG A 67 -5.35 1.49 -1.40
CA ARG A 67 -5.71 2.91 -1.38
C ARG A 67 -6.05 3.30 0.05
N MET A 68 -6.14 4.59 0.32
CA MET A 68 -6.55 5.04 1.63
C MET A 68 -7.96 4.56 1.91
N HIS A 69 -8.17 4.10 3.13
CA HIS A 69 -9.49 3.64 3.56
C HIS A 69 -10.42 4.84 3.71
N ARG A 70 -11.60 4.73 3.12
CA ARG A 70 -12.52 5.88 3.09
C ARG A 70 -13.31 6.06 4.35
N GLY A 71 -13.47 5.04 5.11
CA GLY A 71 -14.45 5.00 6.18
C GLY A 71 -14.08 5.70 7.45
N GLU A 72 -12.98 6.27 7.45
CA GLU A 72 -12.56 6.74 8.65
C GLU A 72 -13.05 8.02 8.98
N ARG A 73 -13.71 8.21 8.87
CA ARG A 73 -14.15 9.18 9.38
C ARG A 73 -14.71 9.16 10.45
N SER A 74 -14.45 8.79 10.68
CA SER A 74 -14.99 8.69 11.41
C SER A 74 -15.24 8.89 12.35
N ARG A 75 -15.20 8.73 12.53
CA ARG A 75 -15.50 8.68 13.30
C ARG A 75 -15.42 8.99 13.68
#